data_4e3adf064b30073f698ab8a59a0780b6
#
_entry.id   4e3adf064b30073f698ab8a59a0780b6
#
_cell.length_a   1.000
_cell.length_b   1.000
_cell.length_c   1.000
_cell.angle_alpha   90.00
_cell.angle_beta   90.00
_cell.angle_gamma   90.00
#
_symmetry.space_group_name_H-M   'P 1'
#
loop_
_entity.id
_entity.type
_entity.pdbx_description
1 polymer ?
#
loop_
_entity_poly.entity_id
_entity_poly.type
_entity_poly.pdbx_seq_one_letter_code
_entity_poly.pdbx_strand_id
1 'polypeptide(L)'
;MSNPRHNERDIRAPRGTELNAKSWLTEAPLRMLMNNLDPDVAERPHELVVYGGIGRAARTWDDFDRIVATLKTLNDDETLLVQSGKPVGVFRTHKDAPRVLIANSNLVPHWATWDHFNELDKKGLAMYGQMTAGSWIYIGAQGIVQGTYETFVEAGRQHYDGNLKGKWILTGGLGGMGGAQPLAAVMAGACCLAVECDETRADFRLRTRYVDEKTHSLDEALAKIDEWTKAGEAKSIALIGNAADVFPELVKRGVRPDIVTDQTSAHDPVHGYLPIGWSVAEWRAKQESDPKGVAKAARASMKVQVQAMLDFWNAGIPTVDYGNNIRQMALEEGLEDAFAFPGFVPAYIRPLFCRGVGPFRWAALSGDPEDIAKTDAKVKELLPDNKHLHNWLDMAKERIAFQGLPARICWVGLGDRHRLGLAFNEMVRNGELKAPIVIGRDHLDSGSVASPNRETESMKDGSDAVSDWPLLNALLNTASGATWVSLHHGGGVGMGFSQHSGMVICCDGTEDADQRIGRVLWNDPATGVMRHADAGYEEALDWAKQQGLRLPAILGN
;
A
#
# COMPACT_ATOMS: atom_id res chain seq x y z
N MET A 1 12.16 33.36 3.08
CA MET A 1 12.71 32.20 3.81
C MET A 1 12.64 31.01 2.87
N SER A 2 13.72 30.23 2.75
CA SER A 2 13.70 29.02 1.91
C SER A 2 12.65 28.03 2.45
N ASN A 3 11.94 27.36 1.55
CA ASN A 3 10.98 26.32 1.95
C ASN A 3 11.76 25.16 2.61
N PRO A 4 11.56 24.84 3.90
CA PRO A 4 12.32 23.79 4.60
C PRO A 4 12.03 22.37 4.08
N ARG A 5 11.03 22.24 3.20
CA ARG A 5 10.61 21.00 2.56
C ARG A 5 11.09 20.85 1.12
N HIS A 6 11.83 21.81 0.59
CA HIS A 6 12.34 21.77 -0.79
C HIS A 6 13.87 21.77 -0.83
N ASN A 7 14.44 20.85 -1.60
CA ASN A 7 15.87 20.75 -1.86
C ASN A 7 16.09 20.05 -3.21
N GLU A 8 17.01 20.53 -4.02
CA GLU A 8 17.28 20.02 -5.38
C GLU A 8 18.21 18.80 -5.42
N ARG A 9 18.63 18.27 -4.27
CA ARG A 9 19.53 17.11 -4.24
C ARG A 9 18.79 15.80 -4.47
N ASP A 10 19.32 14.96 -5.33
CA ASP A 10 18.88 13.59 -5.52
C ASP A 10 19.42 12.70 -4.40
N ILE A 11 18.55 11.92 -3.81
CA ILE A 11 18.92 10.94 -2.77
C ILE A 11 18.85 9.54 -3.39
N ARG A 12 19.91 8.75 -3.17
CA ARG A 12 19.92 7.33 -3.51
C ARG A 12 20.48 6.52 -2.35
N ALA A 13 19.89 5.38 -2.09
CA ALA A 13 20.36 4.47 -1.05
C ALA A 13 21.77 3.93 -1.40
N PRO A 14 22.68 3.85 -0.42
CA PRO A 14 23.91 3.10 -0.60
C PRO A 14 23.63 1.65 -0.99
N ARG A 15 24.53 1.05 -1.77
CA ARG A 15 24.44 -0.32 -2.27
C ARG A 15 25.72 -1.08 -1.92
N GLY A 16 25.66 -2.41 -1.99
CA GLY A 16 26.83 -3.27 -1.72
C GLY A 16 26.99 -3.58 -0.23
N THR A 17 28.19 -3.99 0.15
CA THR A 17 28.51 -4.58 1.47
C THR A 17 29.12 -3.57 2.46
N GLU A 18 29.46 -2.37 2.00
CA GLU A 18 30.07 -1.35 2.88
C GLU A 18 29.01 -0.69 3.76
N LEU A 19 29.29 -0.62 5.06
CA LEU A 19 28.44 0.05 6.03
C LEU A 19 28.72 1.54 6.09
N ASN A 20 27.66 2.34 6.12
CA ASN A 20 27.70 3.77 6.44
C ASN A 20 27.33 4.02 7.92
N ALA A 21 26.71 3.04 8.56
CA ALA A 21 26.33 3.02 9.98
C ALA A 21 27.17 1.98 10.74
N LYS A 22 26.93 1.82 12.04
CA LYS A 22 27.75 0.92 12.90
C LYS A 22 27.43 -0.56 12.69
N SER A 23 26.21 -0.88 12.29
CA SER A 23 25.76 -2.25 12.07
C SER A 23 24.70 -2.31 10.97
N TRP A 24 24.39 -3.53 10.50
CA TRP A 24 23.30 -3.73 9.57
C TRP A 24 21.92 -3.36 10.15
N LEU A 25 21.76 -3.46 11.47
CA LEU A 25 20.49 -3.09 12.12
C LEU A 25 20.20 -1.58 12.05
N THR A 26 21.23 -0.74 11.97
CA THR A 26 21.13 0.71 11.80
C THR A 26 21.33 1.16 10.35
N GLU A 27 22.07 0.40 9.55
CA GLU A 27 22.22 0.62 8.11
C GLU A 27 20.92 0.34 7.33
N ALA A 28 20.18 -0.69 7.72
CA ALA A 28 18.94 -1.07 7.05
C ALA A 28 17.89 0.07 7.03
N PRO A 29 17.49 0.66 8.16
CA PRO A 29 16.57 1.79 8.14
C PRO A 29 17.15 3.03 7.44
N LEU A 30 18.47 3.24 7.49
CA LEU A 30 19.15 4.30 6.76
C LEU A 30 18.99 4.13 5.23
N ARG A 31 19.31 2.95 4.70
CA ARG A 31 19.15 2.67 3.27
C ARG A 31 17.71 2.75 2.82
N MET A 32 16.79 2.24 3.62
CA MET A 32 15.36 2.25 3.27
C MET A 32 14.74 3.65 3.33
N LEU A 33 15.13 4.50 4.28
CA LEU A 33 14.75 5.91 4.30
C LEU A 33 15.23 6.64 3.02
N MET A 34 16.50 6.42 2.66
CA MET A 34 17.07 7.02 1.44
C MET A 34 16.42 6.46 0.18
N ASN A 35 16.12 5.16 0.15
CA ASN A 35 15.42 4.52 -0.96
C ASN A 35 14.01 5.10 -1.19
N ASN A 36 13.31 5.48 -0.11
CA ASN A 36 12.00 6.11 -0.22
C ASN A 36 12.04 7.46 -0.97
N LEU A 37 13.19 8.13 -0.98
CA LEU A 37 13.40 9.42 -1.65
C LEU A 37 14.19 9.32 -2.94
N ASP A 38 14.52 8.10 -3.39
CA ASP A 38 15.14 7.87 -4.70
C ASP A 38 14.22 8.45 -5.79
N PRO A 39 14.75 9.23 -6.76
CA PRO A 39 13.95 9.79 -7.85
C PRO A 39 13.19 8.77 -8.69
N ASP A 40 13.64 7.50 -8.71
CA ASP A 40 12.94 6.41 -9.38
C ASP A 40 11.80 5.82 -8.52
N VAL A 41 11.72 6.18 -7.24
CA VAL A 41 10.74 5.67 -6.25
C VAL A 41 9.70 6.72 -5.88
N ALA A 42 10.13 7.90 -5.47
CA ALA A 42 9.26 8.95 -4.94
C ALA A 42 8.56 9.76 -6.05
N GLU A 43 7.32 10.18 -5.78
CA GLU A 43 6.56 11.05 -6.69
C GLU A 43 7.15 12.46 -6.78
N ARG A 44 7.58 13.02 -5.65
CA ARG A 44 8.22 14.36 -5.57
C ARG A 44 9.37 14.32 -4.55
N PRO A 45 10.50 13.71 -4.92
CA PRO A 45 11.61 13.47 -3.99
C PRO A 45 12.17 14.77 -3.40
N HIS A 46 12.26 15.83 -4.19
CA HIS A 46 12.77 17.13 -3.76
C HIS A 46 11.88 17.83 -2.71
N GLU A 47 10.64 17.39 -2.55
CA GLU A 47 9.68 17.85 -1.53
C GLU A 47 9.48 16.82 -0.40
N LEU A 48 10.31 15.77 -0.35
CA LEU A 48 10.21 14.64 0.60
C LEU A 48 8.95 13.79 0.43
N VAL A 49 8.16 14.00 -0.63
CA VAL A 49 6.91 13.29 -0.88
C VAL A 49 7.18 11.98 -1.61
N VAL A 50 6.84 10.87 -0.97
CA VAL A 50 7.04 9.52 -1.50
C VAL A 50 5.87 9.13 -2.40
N TYR A 51 4.63 9.20 -1.90
CA TYR A 51 3.41 8.96 -2.67
C TYR A 51 2.16 9.50 -1.97
N GLY A 52 1.01 9.41 -2.64
CA GLY A 52 -0.30 9.74 -2.07
C GLY A 52 -0.52 11.24 -1.84
N GLY A 53 0.07 12.09 -2.68
CA GLY A 53 -0.10 13.53 -2.67
C GLY A 53 0.74 14.25 -1.63
N ILE A 54 0.69 13.89 -0.36
CA ILE A 54 1.41 14.55 0.74
C ILE A 54 2.13 13.57 1.69
N GLY A 55 2.17 12.27 1.38
CA GLY A 55 2.83 11.25 2.19
C GLY A 55 4.36 11.40 2.15
N ARG A 56 4.97 11.81 3.27
CA ARG A 56 6.40 12.15 3.36
C ARG A 56 7.19 11.12 4.15
N ALA A 57 8.48 11.01 3.83
CA ALA A 57 9.44 10.17 4.54
C ALA A 57 10.08 10.88 5.76
N ALA A 58 10.20 12.21 5.72
CA ALA A 58 10.70 13.06 6.79
C ALA A 58 9.95 14.40 6.80
N ARG A 59 9.95 15.11 7.93
CA ARG A 59 9.18 16.34 8.10
C ARG A 59 9.77 17.51 7.30
N THR A 60 11.09 17.66 7.39
CA THR A 60 11.88 18.67 6.68
C THR A 60 13.20 18.05 6.20
N TRP A 61 13.93 18.75 5.33
CA TRP A 61 15.26 18.31 4.92
C TRP A 61 16.28 18.30 6.07
N ASP A 62 16.18 19.25 6.99
CA ASP A 62 17.01 19.25 8.20
C ASP A 62 16.71 18.02 9.08
N ASP A 63 15.44 17.63 9.20
CA ASP A 63 15.06 16.44 9.95
C ASP A 63 15.55 15.16 9.25
N PHE A 64 15.46 15.09 7.92
CA PHE A 64 16.05 14.00 7.14
C PHE A 64 17.54 13.85 7.42
N ASP A 65 18.30 14.95 7.33
CA ASP A 65 19.75 14.95 7.58
C ASP A 65 20.09 14.51 9.00
N ARG A 66 19.31 14.95 9.99
CA ARG A 66 19.48 14.55 11.40
C ARG A 66 19.14 13.07 11.62
N ILE A 67 18.10 12.53 10.96
CA ILE A 67 17.79 11.09 11.02
C ILE A 67 18.97 10.31 10.46
N VAL A 68 19.46 10.66 9.27
CA VAL A 68 20.60 9.99 8.62
C VAL A 68 21.85 10.06 9.51
N ALA A 69 22.18 11.24 10.05
CA ALA A 69 23.33 11.40 10.95
C ALA A 69 23.20 10.56 12.22
N THR A 70 22.00 10.49 12.81
CA THR A 70 21.74 9.69 14.02
C THR A 70 21.88 8.21 13.72
N LEU A 71 21.29 7.70 12.63
CA LEU A 71 21.38 6.28 12.25
C LEU A 71 22.83 5.82 12.02
N LYS A 72 23.70 6.71 11.50
CA LYS A 72 25.13 6.41 11.31
C LYS A 72 25.89 6.22 12.63
N THR A 73 25.40 6.80 13.72
CA THR A 73 26.08 6.80 15.02
C THR A 73 25.38 5.96 16.09
N LEU A 74 24.14 5.53 15.83
CA LEU A 74 23.33 4.74 16.77
C LEU A 74 24.00 3.41 17.13
N ASN A 75 23.97 3.04 18.40
CA ASN A 75 24.45 1.74 18.88
C ASN A 75 23.33 0.68 18.81
N ASP A 76 23.72 -0.59 18.85
CA ASP A 76 22.76 -1.71 18.77
C ASP A 76 21.92 -1.91 20.05
N ASP A 77 22.20 -1.20 21.11
CA ASP A 77 21.40 -1.14 22.34
C ASP A 77 20.65 0.20 22.51
N GLU A 78 20.59 1.02 21.45
CA GLU A 78 19.89 2.31 21.44
C GLU A 78 18.73 2.29 20.47
N THR A 79 17.71 3.10 20.77
CA THR A 79 16.51 3.30 19.94
C THR A 79 16.31 4.78 19.64
N LEU A 80 16.20 5.10 18.35
CA LEU A 80 15.81 6.43 17.87
C LEU A 80 14.29 6.55 17.87
N LEU A 81 13.77 7.64 18.44
CA LEU A 81 12.35 8.00 18.34
C LEU A 81 12.14 9.06 17.25
N VAL A 82 11.18 8.81 16.38
CA VAL A 82 10.79 9.70 15.26
C VAL A 82 9.32 10.07 15.40
N GLN A 83 9.05 11.34 15.63
CA GLN A 83 7.70 11.89 15.78
C GLN A 83 7.33 12.69 14.53
N SER A 84 6.38 12.20 13.74
CA SER A 84 5.95 12.85 12.50
C SER A 84 7.14 13.34 11.65
N GLY A 85 8.06 12.41 11.35
CA GLY A 85 9.24 12.66 10.52
C GLY A 85 10.36 13.50 11.14
N LYS A 86 10.29 13.79 12.45
CA LYS A 86 11.33 14.51 13.20
C LYS A 86 12.02 13.59 14.20
N PRO A 87 13.36 13.48 14.21
CA PRO A 87 14.07 12.73 15.23
C PRO A 87 14.02 13.51 16.54
N VAL A 88 13.43 12.92 17.58
CA VAL A 88 13.15 13.63 18.84
C VAL A 88 13.97 13.15 20.02
N GLY A 89 14.57 11.95 19.92
CA GLY A 89 15.42 11.44 20.99
C GLY A 89 16.02 10.09 20.69
N VAL A 90 17.13 9.79 21.35
CA VAL A 90 17.79 8.48 21.37
C VAL A 90 17.80 8.00 22.80
N PHE A 91 17.36 6.76 22.99
CA PHE A 91 17.27 6.15 24.32
C PHE A 91 17.99 4.81 24.34
N ARG A 92 18.64 4.52 25.47
CA ARG A 92 19.19 3.21 25.70
C ARG A 92 18.06 2.21 25.96
N THR A 93 18.09 1.12 25.19
CA THR A 93 17.14 0.01 25.30
C THR A 93 17.90 -1.30 25.51
N HIS A 94 17.82 -2.23 24.60
CA HIS A 94 18.57 -3.49 24.60
C HIS A 94 18.75 -4.03 23.17
N LYS A 95 19.62 -5.01 22.98
CA LYS A 95 20.01 -5.53 21.67
C LYS A 95 18.83 -6.05 20.83
N ASP A 96 17.79 -6.59 21.44
CA ASP A 96 16.60 -7.12 20.74
C ASP A 96 15.50 -6.07 20.54
N ALA A 97 15.65 -4.84 21.08
CA ALA A 97 14.69 -3.77 20.87
C ALA A 97 14.79 -3.20 19.46
N PRO A 98 13.72 -2.59 18.93
CA PRO A 98 13.77 -1.86 17.66
C PRO A 98 14.83 -0.75 17.70
N ARG A 99 15.53 -0.56 16.58
CA ARG A 99 16.48 0.55 16.41
C ARG A 99 15.76 1.88 16.17
N VAL A 100 14.53 1.82 15.61
CA VAL A 100 13.70 3.01 15.37
C VAL A 100 12.26 2.74 15.78
N LEU A 101 11.65 3.68 16.46
CA LEU A 101 10.21 3.74 16.72
C LEU A 101 9.65 5.02 16.10
N ILE A 102 8.63 4.87 15.27
CA ILE A 102 8.04 5.95 14.49
C ILE A 102 6.57 6.12 14.88
N ALA A 103 6.13 7.36 15.08
CA ALA A 103 4.73 7.70 15.19
C ALA A 103 4.42 8.87 14.26
N ASN A 104 3.47 8.70 13.35
CA ASN A 104 3.13 9.71 12.33
C ASN A 104 1.67 10.12 12.40
N SER A 105 1.42 11.43 12.43
CA SER A 105 0.08 12.04 12.31
C SER A 105 -0.99 11.49 13.26
N ASN A 106 -0.60 10.86 14.37
CA ASN A 106 -1.54 10.36 15.36
C ASN A 106 -2.13 11.53 16.16
N LEU A 107 -3.34 11.94 15.81
CA LEU A 107 -4.12 12.94 16.52
C LEU A 107 -5.06 12.25 17.50
N VAL A 108 -5.34 12.93 18.61
CA VAL A 108 -6.40 12.48 19.54
C VAL A 108 -7.73 12.45 18.75
N PRO A 109 -8.55 11.38 18.85
CA PRO A 109 -9.66 11.14 17.92
C PRO A 109 -10.59 12.32 17.65
N HIS A 110 -10.96 13.08 18.69
CA HIS A 110 -11.84 14.25 18.53
C HIS A 110 -11.22 15.36 17.65
N TRP A 111 -9.89 15.44 17.55
CA TRP A 111 -9.15 16.41 16.74
C TRP A 111 -8.63 15.83 15.43
N ALA A 112 -8.94 14.59 15.13
CA ALA A 112 -8.44 13.89 13.94
C ALA A 112 -9.24 14.31 12.68
N THR A 113 -9.14 15.57 12.31
CA THR A 113 -9.75 16.17 11.12
C THR A 113 -8.68 16.72 10.18
N TRP A 114 -8.99 16.78 8.89
CA TRP A 114 -8.09 17.39 7.90
C TRP A 114 -7.78 18.86 8.23
N ASP A 115 -8.76 19.64 8.66
CA ASP A 115 -8.54 21.06 8.97
C ASP A 115 -7.53 21.21 10.11
N HIS A 116 -7.69 20.46 11.18
CA HIS A 116 -6.76 20.51 12.32
C HIS A 116 -5.38 19.96 11.97
N PHE A 117 -5.32 18.85 11.22
CA PHE A 117 -4.05 18.29 10.73
C PHE A 117 -3.30 19.32 9.87
N ASN A 118 -3.98 19.97 8.92
CA ASN A 118 -3.38 20.96 8.03
C ASN A 118 -2.82 22.18 8.79
N GLU A 119 -3.49 22.61 9.86
CA GLU A 119 -2.96 23.65 10.75
C GLU A 119 -1.65 23.22 11.42
N LEU A 120 -1.61 21.99 11.93
CA LEU A 120 -0.43 21.44 12.60
C LEU A 120 0.72 21.21 11.62
N ASP A 121 0.44 20.70 10.44
CA ASP A 121 1.45 20.51 9.37
C ASP A 121 2.03 21.85 8.93
N LYS A 122 1.21 22.88 8.75
CA LYS A 122 1.65 24.23 8.42
C LYS A 122 2.53 24.86 9.52
N LYS A 123 2.24 24.55 10.78
CA LYS A 123 3.04 24.97 11.95
C LYS A 123 4.33 24.14 12.13
N GLY A 124 4.54 23.09 11.33
CA GLY A 124 5.67 22.17 11.46
C GLY A 124 5.60 21.26 12.69
N LEU A 125 4.40 20.95 13.19
CA LEU A 125 4.15 20.12 14.37
C LEU A 125 3.75 18.68 14.02
N ALA A 126 3.27 18.44 12.83
CA ALA A 126 2.89 17.13 12.32
C ALA A 126 3.39 16.93 10.89
N MET A 127 3.36 15.68 10.44
CA MET A 127 3.67 15.28 9.07
C MET A 127 2.76 14.12 8.68
N TYR A 128 2.20 14.16 7.47
CA TYR A 128 1.45 13.03 6.95
C TYR A 128 2.42 11.93 6.51
N GLY A 129 2.71 11.02 7.41
CA GLY A 129 3.55 9.84 7.17
C GLY A 129 2.70 8.68 6.69
N GLN A 130 2.23 8.74 5.45
CA GLN A 130 1.33 7.75 4.89
C GLN A 130 1.99 6.37 4.80
N MET A 131 1.45 5.40 5.54
CA MET A 131 1.78 3.97 5.43
C MET A 131 3.28 3.70 5.21
N THR A 132 3.63 2.98 4.15
CA THR A 132 5.00 2.59 3.81
C THR A 132 5.93 3.76 3.46
N ALA A 133 5.38 4.93 3.10
CA ALA A 133 6.16 6.16 2.94
C ALA A 133 6.73 6.63 4.29
N GLY A 134 5.89 6.71 5.32
CA GLY A 134 6.30 7.15 6.65
C GLY A 134 7.05 6.10 7.47
N SER A 135 6.96 4.82 7.10
CA SER A 135 7.67 3.70 7.75
C SER A 135 8.90 3.22 6.96
N TRP A 136 9.27 3.92 5.90
CA TRP A 136 10.48 3.64 5.13
C TRP A 136 10.58 2.21 4.57
N ILE A 137 9.49 1.70 4.06
CA ILE A 137 9.43 0.36 3.44
C ILE A 137 8.68 0.37 2.10
N TYR A 138 8.50 1.53 1.49
CA TYR A 138 7.94 1.64 0.16
C TYR A 138 8.94 1.13 -0.88
N ILE A 139 8.50 0.27 -1.77
CA ILE A 139 9.30 -0.42 -2.79
C ILE A 139 8.85 -0.09 -4.22
N GLY A 140 8.22 1.05 -4.39
CA GLY A 140 7.60 1.42 -5.67
C GLY A 140 6.21 0.79 -5.86
N ALA A 141 5.67 0.93 -7.05
CA ALA A 141 4.28 0.54 -7.36
C ALA A 141 4.02 -0.97 -7.33
N GLN A 142 5.05 -1.83 -7.34
CA GLN A 142 4.84 -3.29 -7.35
C GLN A 142 4.08 -3.81 -6.12
N GLY A 143 4.18 -3.11 -4.98
CA GLY A 143 3.47 -3.50 -3.76
C GLY A 143 1.96 -3.51 -3.96
N ILE A 144 1.41 -2.50 -4.64
CA ILE A 144 -0.01 -2.41 -4.92
C ILE A 144 -0.43 -3.28 -6.11
N VAL A 145 0.47 -3.55 -7.06
CA VAL A 145 0.18 -4.45 -8.20
C VAL A 145 -0.18 -5.84 -7.70
N GLN A 146 0.57 -6.37 -6.73
CA GLN A 146 0.29 -7.69 -6.15
C GLN A 146 -1.10 -7.75 -5.51
N GLY A 147 -1.44 -6.82 -4.61
CA GLY A 147 -2.74 -6.83 -3.94
C GLY A 147 -3.89 -6.65 -4.93
N THR A 148 -3.71 -5.85 -5.96
CA THR A 148 -4.70 -5.65 -7.03
C THR A 148 -4.84 -6.90 -7.89
N TYR A 149 -3.73 -7.57 -8.21
CA TYR A 149 -3.74 -8.86 -8.90
C TYR A 149 -4.53 -9.92 -8.10
N GLU A 150 -4.26 -10.08 -6.81
CA GLU A 150 -5.00 -10.99 -5.93
C GLU A 150 -6.51 -10.69 -5.94
N THR A 151 -6.86 -9.41 -5.88
CA THR A 151 -8.26 -8.95 -5.91
C THR A 151 -8.94 -9.33 -7.23
N PHE A 152 -8.31 -9.09 -8.36
CA PHE A 152 -8.90 -9.40 -9.67
C PHE A 152 -8.97 -10.89 -9.94
N VAL A 153 -7.96 -11.66 -9.54
CA VAL A 153 -8.01 -13.13 -9.65
C VAL A 153 -9.14 -13.69 -8.81
N GLU A 154 -9.32 -13.20 -7.59
CA GLU A 154 -10.42 -13.65 -6.72
C GLU A 154 -11.79 -13.22 -7.28
N ALA A 155 -11.91 -12.01 -7.82
CA ALA A 155 -13.13 -11.57 -8.52
C ALA A 155 -13.42 -12.48 -9.74
N GLY A 156 -12.39 -12.83 -10.51
CA GLY A 156 -12.50 -13.81 -11.59
C GLY A 156 -12.99 -15.16 -11.12
N ARG A 157 -12.47 -15.64 -9.98
CA ARG A 157 -12.88 -16.92 -9.40
C ARG A 157 -14.35 -16.91 -8.95
N GLN A 158 -14.80 -15.82 -8.34
CA GLN A 158 -16.18 -15.74 -7.83
C GLN A 158 -17.23 -15.51 -8.92
N HIS A 159 -16.89 -14.76 -9.98
CA HIS A 159 -17.88 -14.29 -10.95
C HIS A 159 -17.72 -14.90 -12.36
N TYR A 160 -16.55 -15.48 -12.67
CA TYR A 160 -16.18 -15.86 -14.04
C TYR A 160 -15.44 -17.21 -14.13
N ASP A 161 -15.77 -18.15 -13.25
CA ASP A 161 -15.18 -19.51 -13.21
C ASP A 161 -13.64 -19.54 -13.19
N GLY A 162 -13.03 -18.52 -12.58
CA GLY A 162 -11.58 -18.40 -12.45
C GLY A 162 -10.87 -17.92 -13.72
N ASN A 163 -11.58 -17.41 -14.73
CA ASN A 163 -11.00 -17.01 -16.00
C ASN A 163 -11.47 -15.61 -16.43
N LEU A 164 -10.53 -14.66 -16.50
CA LEU A 164 -10.79 -13.30 -16.96
C LEU A 164 -10.46 -13.07 -18.45
N LYS A 165 -10.13 -14.11 -19.20
CA LYS A 165 -9.90 -14.00 -20.65
C LYS A 165 -11.16 -13.52 -21.37
N GLY A 166 -11.02 -12.49 -22.19
CA GLY A 166 -12.14 -11.86 -22.88
C GLY A 166 -13.04 -11.00 -21.96
N LYS A 167 -12.60 -10.72 -20.74
CA LYS A 167 -13.24 -9.82 -19.79
C LYS A 167 -12.50 -8.49 -19.71
N TRP A 168 -13.19 -7.42 -19.27
CA TRP A 168 -12.55 -6.15 -19.08
C TRP A 168 -13.00 -5.42 -17.82
N ILE A 169 -12.06 -4.64 -17.28
CA ILE A 169 -12.20 -3.91 -16.03
C ILE A 169 -12.19 -2.42 -16.32
N LEU A 170 -13.17 -1.70 -15.77
CA LEU A 170 -13.20 -0.24 -15.76
C LEU A 170 -12.66 0.27 -14.44
N THR A 171 -11.73 1.23 -14.50
CA THR A 171 -11.20 1.89 -13.29
C THR A 171 -10.93 3.38 -13.53
N GLY A 172 -10.85 4.15 -12.46
CA GLY A 172 -10.44 5.56 -12.47
C GLY A 172 -9.11 5.76 -11.73
N GLY A 173 -8.28 6.66 -12.28
CA GLY A 173 -7.02 7.10 -11.67
C GLY A 173 -5.78 6.27 -12.06
N LEU A 174 -4.70 6.99 -12.42
CA LEU A 174 -3.38 6.43 -12.73
C LEU A 174 -2.27 7.06 -11.86
N GLY A 175 -2.63 7.58 -10.68
CA GLY A 175 -1.69 8.07 -9.68
C GLY A 175 -0.82 6.97 -9.09
N GLY A 176 -0.17 7.23 -7.96
CA GLY A 176 0.74 6.29 -7.30
C GLY A 176 0.12 4.91 -7.07
N MET A 177 -1.09 4.88 -6.55
CA MET A 177 -1.82 3.64 -6.26
C MET A 177 -2.64 3.15 -7.46
N GLY A 178 -3.44 4.02 -8.08
CA GLY A 178 -4.32 3.68 -9.20
C GLY A 178 -3.56 3.21 -10.45
N GLY A 179 -2.34 3.68 -10.64
CA GLY A 179 -1.48 3.25 -11.75
C GLY A 179 -1.15 1.76 -11.76
N ALA A 180 -1.35 1.05 -10.66
CA ALA A 180 -1.19 -0.41 -10.61
C ALA A 180 -2.34 -1.19 -11.24
N GLN A 181 -3.54 -0.61 -11.31
CA GLN A 181 -4.76 -1.28 -11.75
C GLN A 181 -4.64 -1.89 -13.16
N PRO A 182 -4.19 -1.16 -14.20
CA PRO A 182 -4.10 -1.73 -15.55
C PRO A 182 -3.14 -2.90 -15.64
N LEU A 183 -1.95 -2.80 -15.04
CA LEU A 183 -0.98 -3.89 -15.08
C LEU A 183 -1.50 -5.13 -14.35
N ALA A 184 -2.10 -4.96 -13.18
CA ALA A 184 -2.69 -6.05 -12.41
C ALA A 184 -3.84 -6.74 -13.18
N ALA A 185 -4.68 -5.97 -13.87
CA ALA A 185 -5.74 -6.52 -14.71
C ALA A 185 -5.18 -7.38 -15.85
N VAL A 186 -4.16 -6.87 -16.55
CA VAL A 186 -3.50 -7.59 -17.64
C VAL A 186 -2.81 -8.86 -17.12
N MET A 187 -2.13 -8.79 -15.98
CA MET A 187 -1.52 -9.97 -15.34
C MET A 187 -2.56 -11.00 -14.90
N ALA A 188 -3.76 -10.56 -14.53
CA ALA A 188 -4.90 -11.44 -14.22
C ALA A 188 -5.62 -11.98 -15.47
N GLY A 189 -5.22 -11.56 -16.67
CA GLY A 189 -5.76 -12.03 -17.95
C GLY A 189 -6.91 -11.19 -18.51
N ALA A 190 -7.24 -10.04 -17.89
CA ALA A 190 -8.30 -9.13 -18.34
C ALA A 190 -7.77 -7.96 -19.18
N CYS A 191 -8.64 -7.36 -19.98
CA CYS A 191 -8.42 -6.02 -20.49
C CYS A 191 -8.72 -4.96 -19.42
N CYS A 192 -8.16 -3.75 -19.55
CA CYS A 192 -8.44 -2.66 -18.63
C CYS A 192 -8.62 -1.34 -19.38
N LEU A 193 -9.69 -0.62 -19.06
CA LEU A 193 -9.89 0.78 -19.40
C LEU A 193 -9.68 1.61 -18.13
N ALA A 194 -8.63 2.41 -18.09
CA ALA A 194 -8.32 3.31 -16.98
C ALA A 194 -8.55 4.77 -17.40
N VAL A 195 -9.38 5.49 -16.65
CA VAL A 195 -9.69 6.90 -16.93
C VAL A 195 -8.78 7.77 -16.06
N GLU A 196 -7.99 8.66 -16.69
CA GLU A 196 -7.05 9.56 -15.99
C GLU A 196 -7.19 11.00 -16.52
N CYS A 197 -7.34 11.94 -15.61
CA CYS A 197 -7.51 13.35 -15.96
C CYS A 197 -6.18 14.07 -16.27
N ASP A 198 -5.07 13.60 -15.72
CA ASP A 198 -3.74 14.18 -15.91
C ASP A 198 -2.93 13.34 -16.90
N GLU A 199 -2.77 13.85 -18.12
CA GLU A 199 -2.07 13.15 -19.19
C GLU A 199 -0.61 12.80 -18.82
N THR A 200 0.03 13.59 -17.98
CA THR A 200 1.42 13.32 -17.54
C THR A 200 1.53 12.03 -16.72
N ARG A 201 0.49 11.67 -15.97
CA ARG A 201 0.41 10.40 -15.26
C ARG A 201 0.24 9.23 -16.22
N ALA A 202 -0.62 9.37 -17.22
CA ALA A 202 -0.79 8.35 -18.26
C ALA A 202 0.52 8.12 -19.04
N ASP A 203 1.22 9.19 -19.42
CA ASP A 203 2.54 9.11 -20.10
C ASP A 203 3.59 8.41 -19.24
N PHE A 204 3.59 8.69 -17.94
CA PHE A 204 4.46 7.98 -17.00
C PHE A 204 4.16 6.47 -16.98
N ARG A 205 2.87 6.08 -16.96
CA ARG A 205 2.47 4.66 -16.94
C ARG A 205 2.74 3.94 -18.25
N LEU A 206 2.63 4.62 -19.39
CA LEU A 206 3.09 4.11 -20.69
C LEU A 206 4.60 3.84 -20.67
N ARG A 207 5.41 4.84 -20.26
CA ARG A 207 6.86 4.72 -20.20
C ARG A 207 7.32 3.61 -19.26
N THR A 208 6.63 3.42 -18.14
CA THR A 208 6.94 2.39 -17.16
C THR A 208 6.26 1.05 -17.44
N ARG A 209 5.52 0.93 -18.54
CA ARG A 209 4.87 -0.29 -19.01
C ARG A 209 3.76 -0.81 -18.07
N TYR A 210 3.10 0.09 -17.37
CA TYR A 210 1.91 -0.22 -16.56
C TYR A 210 0.62 -0.10 -17.35
N VAL A 211 0.64 0.66 -18.45
CA VAL A 211 -0.44 0.79 -19.42
C VAL A 211 0.15 0.53 -20.82
N ASP A 212 -0.61 -0.14 -21.68
CA ASP A 212 -0.14 -0.51 -23.03
C ASP A 212 -0.39 0.60 -24.05
N GLU A 213 -1.55 1.27 -24.01
CA GLU A 213 -1.94 2.32 -24.96
C GLU A 213 -2.60 3.53 -24.27
N LYS A 214 -2.70 4.64 -24.97
CA LYS A 214 -3.37 5.88 -24.52
C LYS A 214 -4.21 6.48 -25.64
N THR A 215 -5.37 7.05 -25.28
CA THR A 215 -6.23 7.78 -26.20
C THR A 215 -6.97 8.93 -25.50
N HIS A 216 -7.44 9.91 -26.29
CA HIS A 216 -8.35 10.98 -25.85
C HIS A 216 -9.81 10.71 -26.24
N SER A 217 -10.08 9.61 -26.97
CA SER A 217 -11.40 9.27 -27.49
C SER A 217 -12.00 8.07 -26.77
N LEU A 218 -13.15 8.28 -26.13
CA LEU A 218 -13.92 7.19 -25.53
C LEU A 218 -14.33 6.14 -26.56
N ASP A 219 -14.71 6.57 -27.78
CA ASP A 219 -15.12 5.64 -28.84
C ASP A 219 -13.94 4.77 -29.30
N GLU A 220 -12.76 5.34 -29.43
CA GLU A 220 -11.54 4.59 -29.73
C GLU A 220 -11.17 3.61 -28.62
N ALA A 221 -11.24 4.06 -27.35
CA ALA A 221 -10.98 3.20 -26.21
C ALA A 221 -11.91 1.98 -26.20
N LEU A 222 -13.20 2.20 -26.39
CA LEU A 222 -14.20 1.12 -26.43
C LEU A 222 -14.00 0.18 -27.62
N ALA A 223 -13.66 0.70 -28.81
CA ALA A 223 -13.37 -0.11 -29.98
C ALA A 223 -12.17 -1.05 -29.74
N LYS A 224 -11.11 -0.54 -29.10
CA LYS A 224 -9.93 -1.36 -28.75
C LYS A 224 -10.24 -2.39 -27.67
N ILE A 225 -10.99 -2.05 -26.65
CA ILE A 225 -11.46 -3.02 -25.63
C ILE A 225 -12.27 -4.13 -26.29
N ASP A 226 -13.19 -3.80 -27.19
CA ASP A 226 -14.00 -4.79 -27.93
C ASP A 226 -13.13 -5.71 -28.81
N GLU A 227 -12.15 -5.14 -29.52
CA GLU A 227 -11.19 -5.89 -30.34
C GLU A 227 -10.40 -6.89 -29.48
N TRP A 228 -9.78 -6.42 -28.39
CA TRP A 228 -8.92 -7.25 -27.54
C TRP A 228 -9.69 -8.32 -26.78
N THR A 229 -10.87 -7.99 -26.26
CA THR A 229 -11.72 -8.96 -25.57
C THR A 229 -12.17 -10.08 -26.50
N LYS A 230 -12.56 -9.77 -27.75
CA LYS A 230 -12.90 -10.76 -28.79
C LYS A 230 -11.71 -11.62 -29.19
N ALA A 231 -10.52 -11.02 -29.28
CA ALA A 231 -9.28 -11.76 -29.56
C ALA A 231 -8.80 -12.59 -28.35
N GLY A 232 -9.31 -12.33 -27.15
CA GLY A 232 -8.84 -12.93 -25.91
C GLY A 232 -7.45 -12.48 -25.52
N GLU A 233 -7.06 -11.26 -25.93
CA GLU A 233 -5.82 -10.59 -25.55
C GLU A 233 -6.04 -9.79 -24.28
N ALA A 234 -5.08 -9.84 -23.34
CA ALA A 234 -5.08 -9.01 -22.15
C ALA A 234 -4.22 -7.76 -22.41
N LYS A 235 -4.87 -6.62 -22.55
CA LYS A 235 -4.23 -5.31 -22.78
C LYS A 235 -4.96 -4.19 -22.05
N SER A 236 -4.28 -3.08 -21.87
CA SER A 236 -4.80 -1.93 -21.15
C SER A 236 -4.70 -0.64 -21.96
N ILE A 237 -5.68 0.24 -21.75
CA ILE A 237 -5.70 1.56 -22.38
C ILE A 237 -6.04 2.64 -21.35
N ALA A 238 -5.27 3.73 -21.36
CA ALA A 238 -5.58 4.94 -20.63
C ALA A 238 -6.43 5.88 -21.47
N LEU A 239 -7.60 6.23 -20.99
CA LEU A 239 -8.44 7.28 -21.56
C LEU A 239 -8.19 8.59 -20.80
N ILE A 240 -7.75 9.62 -21.52
CA ILE A 240 -7.58 10.95 -20.94
C ILE A 240 -8.96 11.61 -20.81
N GLY A 241 -9.40 11.77 -19.57
CA GLY A 241 -10.71 12.31 -19.23
C GLY A 241 -10.98 12.31 -17.73
N ASN A 242 -12.12 12.85 -17.34
CA ASN A 242 -12.58 12.83 -15.96
C ASN A 242 -13.45 11.60 -15.71
N ALA A 243 -13.13 10.79 -14.71
CA ALA A 243 -13.92 9.60 -14.38
C ALA A 243 -15.37 9.95 -14.02
N ALA A 244 -15.59 11.11 -13.39
CA ALA A 244 -16.93 11.60 -13.07
C ALA A 244 -17.76 12.01 -14.30
N ASP A 245 -17.16 12.21 -15.46
CA ASP A 245 -17.84 12.39 -16.75
C ASP A 245 -17.97 11.07 -17.52
N VAL A 246 -16.90 10.27 -17.54
CA VAL A 246 -16.82 9.05 -18.35
C VAL A 246 -17.72 7.93 -17.80
N PHE A 247 -17.74 7.70 -16.49
CA PHE A 247 -18.54 6.62 -15.91
C PHE A 247 -20.05 6.83 -16.16
N PRO A 248 -20.63 8.01 -15.91
CA PRO A 248 -22.03 8.27 -16.27
C PRO A 248 -22.32 8.14 -17.77
N GLU A 249 -21.40 8.57 -18.63
CA GLU A 249 -21.58 8.44 -20.09
C GLU A 249 -21.60 6.97 -20.53
N LEU A 250 -20.76 6.10 -19.92
CA LEU A 250 -20.80 4.66 -20.17
C LEU A 250 -22.13 4.03 -19.72
N VAL A 251 -22.65 4.41 -18.56
CA VAL A 251 -23.98 3.98 -18.08
C VAL A 251 -25.06 4.41 -19.06
N LYS A 252 -25.07 5.67 -19.48
CA LYS A 252 -26.02 6.22 -20.44
C LYS A 252 -26.00 5.50 -21.80
N ARG A 253 -24.82 5.10 -22.26
CA ARG A 253 -24.65 4.32 -23.50
C ARG A 253 -25.00 2.84 -23.36
N GLY A 254 -25.33 2.37 -22.15
CA GLY A 254 -25.59 0.95 -21.88
C GLY A 254 -24.36 0.06 -22.02
N VAL A 255 -23.15 0.63 -21.90
CA VAL A 255 -21.89 -0.13 -21.91
C VAL A 255 -21.77 -0.94 -20.63
N ARG A 256 -21.38 -2.19 -20.74
CA ARG A 256 -21.31 -3.13 -19.60
C ARG A 256 -19.88 -3.63 -19.40
N PRO A 257 -19.09 -3.02 -18.52
CA PRO A 257 -17.84 -3.63 -18.03
C PRO A 257 -18.12 -4.97 -17.35
N ASP A 258 -17.12 -5.84 -17.27
CA ASP A 258 -17.23 -7.07 -16.49
C ASP A 258 -16.95 -6.81 -15.00
N ILE A 259 -16.06 -5.86 -14.69
CA ILE A 259 -15.79 -5.41 -13.31
C ILE A 259 -15.64 -3.89 -13.33
N VAL A 260 -16.15 -3.22 -12.30
CA VAL A 260 -16.00 -1.78 -12.11
C VAL A 260 -15.32 -1.50 -10.78
N THR A 261 -14.33 -0.62 -10.80
CA THR A 261 -13.66 -0.15 -9.59
C THR A 261 -13.20 1.30 -9.74
N ASP A 262 -12.62 1.87 -8.69
CA ASP A 262 -12.02 3.20 -8.71
C ASP A 262 -10.86 3.29 -7.72
N GLN A 263 -9.76 3.89 -8.18
CA GLN A 263 -8.61 4.21 -7.32
C GLN A 263 -8.05 5.60 -7.63
N THR A 264 -8.93 6.57 -7.87
CA THR A 264 -8.59 8.00 -7.81
C THR A 264 -8.11 8.35 -6.39
N SER A 265 -7.37 9.45 -6.22
CA SER A 265 -6.96 9.89 -4.88
C SER A 265 -8.07 10.66 -4.15
N ALA A 266 -9.28 10.08 -4.12
CA ALA A 266 -10.49 10.70 -3.57
C ALA A 266 -10.40 11.04 -2.07
N HIS A 267 -9.50 10.39 -1.33
CA HIS A 267 -9.25 10.68 0.09
C HIS A 267 -8.70 12.09 0.36
N ASP A 268 -8.13 12.74 -0.66
CA ASP A 268 -7.71 14.14 -0.63
C ASP A 268 -8.53 14.94 -1.66
N PRO A 269 -9.65 15.55 -1.26
CA PRO A 269 -10.51 16.26 -2.19
C PRO A 269 -9.91 17.54 -2.76
N VAL A 270 -8.80 18.04 -2.22
CA VAL A 270 -8.12 19.24 -2.74
C VAL A 270 -7.11 18.88 -3.82
N HIS A 271 -6.21 17.92 -3.54
CA HIS A 271 -5.08 17.61 -4.42
C HIS A 271 -5.24 16.31 -5.20
N GLY A 272 -6.25 15.50 -4.87
CA GLY A 272 -6.39 14.15 -5.36
C GLY A 272 -7.49 13.90 -6.40
N TYR A 273 -8.44 14.84 -6.56
CA TYR A 273 -9.61 14.63 -7.43
C TYR A 273 -9.99 15.86 -8.22
N LEU A 274 -10.00 15.74 -9.56
CA LEU A 274 -10.36 16.84 -10.47
C LEU A 274 -11.89 17.07 -10.48
N PRO A 275 -12.37 18.28 -10.16
CA PRO A 275 -13.79 18.61 -10.30
C PRO A 275 -14.26 18.56 -11.77
N ILE A 276 -15.53 18.17 -11.97
CA ILE A 276 -16.18 18.18 -13.30
C ILE A 276 -16.13 19.58 -13.90
N GLY A 277 -15.79 19.65 -15.18
CA GLY A 277 -15.76 20.89 -15.95
C GLY A 277 -14.52 21.77 -15.71
N TRP A 278 -13.60 21.36 -14.83
CA TRP A 278 -12.35 22.09 -14.59
C TRP A 278 -11.21 21.50 -15.44
N SER A 279 -10.31 22.37 -15.90
CA SER A 279 -9.03 21.94 -16.43
C SER A 279 -8.05 21.58 -15.31
N VAL A 280 -7.07 20.72 -15.58
CA VAL A 280 -5.99 20.40 -14.62
C VAL A 280 -5.22 21.65 -14.21
N ALA A 281 -5.01 22.59 -15.14
CA ALA A 281 -4.33 23.86 -14.86
C ALA A 281 -5.14 24.74 -13.89
N GLU A 282 -6.44 24.87 -14.11
CA GLU A 282 -7.34 25.62 -13.22
C GLU A 282 -7.40 24.98 -11.83
N TRP A 283 -7.56 23.68 -11.77
CA TRP A 283 -7.57 22.91 -10.52
C TRP A 283 -6.29 23.15 -9.71
N ARG A 284 -5.12 23.00 -10.34
CA ARG A 284 -3.82 23.27 -9.67
C ARG A 284 -3.69 24.69 -9.15
N ALA A 285 -4.12 25.69 -9.93
CA ALA A 285 -4.10 27.09 -9.50
C ALA A 285 -5.02 27.38 -8.32
N LYS A 286 -6.16 26.69 -8.22
CA LYS A 286 -7.14 26.90 -7.15
C LYS A 286 -6.82 26.11 -5.86
N GLN A 287 -5.97 25.10 -5.91
CA GLN A 287 -5.57 24.35 -4.72
C GLN A 287 -4.98 25.22 -3.61
N GLU A 288 -4.23 26.26 -3.99
CA GLU A 288 -3.65 27.21 -3.03
C GLU A 288 -4.59 28.40 -2.75
N SER A 289 -5.28 28.92 -3.77
CA SER A 289 -6.07 30.15 -3.68
C SER A 289 -7.45 29.94 -3.06
N ASP A 290 -8.09 28.78 -3.29
CA ASP A 290 -9.42 28.43 -2.80
C ASP A 290 -9.57 26.92 -2.50
N PRO A 291 -8.82 26.36 -1.55
CA PRO A 291 -8.86 24.93 -1.26
C PRO A 291 -10.25 24.43 -0.82
N LYS A 292 -11.03 25.28 -0.14
CA LYS A 292 -12.39 24.92 0.29
C LYS A 292 -13.35 24.79 -0.88
N GLY A 293 -13.26 25.70 -1.85
CA GLY A 293 -14.03 25.63 -3.09
C GLY A 293 -13.66 24.42 -3.92
N VAL A 294 -12.36 24.11 -4.04
CA VAL A 294 -11.87 22.88 -4.69
C VAL A 294 -12.46 21.65 -4.02
N ALA A 295 -12.32 21.52 -2.70
CA ALA A 295 -12.81 20.35 -1.96
C ALA A 295 -14.34 20.15 -2.13
N LYS A 296 -15.11 21.23 -2.10
CA LYS A 296 -16.56 21.17 -2.33
C LYS A 296 -16.90 20.70 -3.75
N ALA A 297 -16.25 21.27 -4.76
CA ALA A 297 -16.48 20.89 -6.16
C ALA A 297 -16.03 19.45 -6.46
N ALA A 298 -14.91 19.02 -5.87
CA ALA A 298 -14.42 17.65 -5.99
C ALA A 298 -15.37 16.63 -5.36
N ARG A 299 -15.86 16.86 -4.14
CA ARG A 299 -16.85 15.97 -3.50
C ARG A 299 -18.16 15.87 -4.29
N ALA A 300 -18.67 17.00 -4.81
CA ALA A 300 -19.82 16.97 -5.70
C ALA A 300 -19.60 16.11 -6.94
N SER A 301 -18.38 16.14 -7.52
CA SER A 301 -17.99 15.32 -8.66
C SER A 301 -17.84 13.84 -8.29
N MET A 302 -17.28 13.54 -7.12
CA MET A 302 -17.18 12.17 -6.60
C MET A 302 -18.57 11.55 -6.41
N LYS A 303 -19.55 12.32 -5.93
CA LYS A 303 -20.96 11.87 -5.84
C LYS A 303 -21.49 11.42 -7.19
N VAL A 304 -21.20 12.15 -8.26
CA VAL A 304 -21.63 11.79 -9.62
C VAL A 304 -21.00 10.48 -10.08
N GLN A 305 -19.70 10.30 -9.83
CA GLN A 305 -19.01 9.06 -10.18
C GLN A 305 -19.53 7.87 -9.38
N VAL A 306 -19.73 8.02 -8.05
CA VAL A 306 -20.25 6.96 -7.20
C VAL A 306 -21.67 6.58 -7.61
N GLN A 307 -22.51 7.54 -8.01
CA GLN A 307 -23.83 7.23 -8.56
C GLN A 307 -23.74 6.34 -9.80
N ALA A 308 -22.82 6.61 -10.72
CA ALA A 308 -22.61 5.74 -11.87
C ALA A 308 -22.09 4.34 -11.47
N MET A 309 -21.25 4.24 -10.44
CA MET A 309 -20.82 2.95 -9.89
C MET A 309 -22.00 2.18 -9.28
N LEU A 310 -22.91 2.85 -8.58
CA LEU A 310 -24.18 2.27 -8.11
C LEU A 310 -25.05 1.78 -9.25
N ASP A 311 -25.13 2.52 -10.35
CA ASP A 311 -25.90 2.12 -11.52
C ASP A 311 -25.34 0.84 -12.16
N PHE A 312 -24.01 0.69 -12.23
CA PHE A 312 -23.36 -0.55 -12.64
C PHE A 312 -23.65 -1.70 -11.65
N TRP A 313 -23.54 -1.46 -10.35
CA TRP A 313 -23.85 -2.44 -9.33
C TRP A 313 -25.30 -2.92 -9.41
N ASN A 314 -26.24 -1.99 -9.54
CA ASN A 314 -27.67 -2.31 -9.69
C ASN A 314 -27.99 -3.03 -11.00
N ALA A 315 -27.16 -2.85 -12.03
CA ALA A 315 -27.24 -3.62 -13.28
C ALA A 315 -26.62 -5.03 -13.18
N GLY A 316 -26.17 -5.44 -11.98
CA GLY A 316 -25.58 -6.75 -11.72
C GLY A 316 -24.12 -6.89 -12.14
N ILE A 317 -23.40 -5.79 -12.30
CA ILE A 317 -21.97 -5.80 -12.62
C ILE A 317 -21.17 -5.80 -11.29
N PRO A 318 -20.22 -6.72 -11.09
CA PRO A 318 -19.31 -6.68 -9.95
C PRO A 318 -18.62 -5.32 -9.84
N THR A 319 -18.95 -4.60 -8.76
CA THR A 319 -18.47 -3.24 -8.53
C THR A 319 -17.89 -3.15 -7.12
N VAL A 320 -16.69 -2.62 -6.98
CA VAL A 320 -16.03 -2.44 -5.69
C VAL A 320 -15.35 -1.08 -5.59
N ASP A 321 -15.33 -0.52 -4.40
CA ASP A 321 -14.42 0.55 -4.00
C ASP A 321 -13.04 -0.06 -3.71
N TYR A 322 -11.97 0.53 -4.25
CA TYR A 322 -10.62 0.04 -4.01
C TYR A 322 -9.92 0.74 -2.82
N GLY A 323 -10.70 1.28 -1.89
CA GLY A 323 -10.19 1.79 -0.61
C GLY A 323 -9.59 3.18 -0.68
N ASN A 324 -10.17 4.06 -1.50
CA ASN A 324 -9.77 5.46 -1.63
C ASN A 324 -10.73 6.45 -0.95
N ASN A 325 -11.72 5.94 -0.22
CA ASN A 325 -12.72 6.73 0.52
C ASN A 325 -13.72 7.52 -0.36
N ILE A 326 -13.84 7.20 -1.65
CA ILE A 326 -14.74 7.92 -2.57
C ILE A 326 -16.22 7.78 -2.15
N ARG A 327 -16.64 6.61 -1.62
CA ARG A 327 -18.01 6.39 -1.13
C ARG A 327 -18.33 7.29 0.07
N GLN A 328 -17.38 7.48 0.99
CA GLN A 328 -17.56 8.39 2.13
C GLN A 328 -17.74 9.83 1.66
N MET A 329 -16.97 10.29 0.70
CA MET A 329 -17.10 11.63 0.15
C MET A 329 -18.47 11.84 -0.51
N ALA A 330 -18.97 10.82 -1.22
CA ALA A 330 -20.31 10.85 -1.82
C ALA A 330 -21.43 10.85 -0.78
N LEU A 331 -21.26 10.06 0.31
CA LEU A 331 -22.21 10.03 1.44
C LEU A 331 -22.32 11.41 2.12
N GLU A 332 -21.19 12.06 2.36
CA GLU A 332 -21.15 13.43 2.93
C GLU A 332 -21.82 14.47 2.04
N GLU A 333 -21.89 14.24 0.73
CA GLU A 333 -22.63 15.06 -0.24
C GLU A 333 -24.10 14.59 -0.41
N GLY A 334 -24.61 13.72 0.48
CA GLY A 334 -26.01 13.29 0.54
C GLY A 334 -26.37 12.15 -0.41
N LEU A 335 -25.44 11.29 -0.81
CA LEU A 335 -25.74 10.03 -1.48
C LEU A 335 -25.86 8.92 -0.43
N GLU A 336 -27.07 8.73 0.09
CA GLU A 336 -27.35 7.86 1.24
C GLU A 336 -26.97 6.39 1.01
N ASP A 337 -27.07 5.91 -0.22
CA ASP A 337 -26.78 4.53 -0.64
C ASP A 337 -25.36 4.33 -1.18
N ALA A 338 -24.44 5.28 -0.97
CA ALA A 338 -23.07 5.22 -1.46
C ALA A 338 -22.31 3.92 -1.08
N PHE A 339 -22.68 3.30 0.03
CA PHE A 339 -22.08 2.03 0.51
C PHE A 339 -22.91 0.78 0.13
N ALA A 340 -23.85 0.86 -0.79
CA ALA A 340 -24.63 -0.31 -1.23
C ALA A 340 -23.78 -1.34 -1.98
N PHE A 341 -22.71 -0.93 -2.68
CA PHE A 341 -21.70 -1.85 -3.17
C PHE A 341 -20.50 -1.92 -2.20
N PRO A 342 -19.85 -3.09 -2.08
CA PRO A 342 -18.79 -3.30 -1.08
C PRO A 342 -17.46 -2.66 -1.46
N GLY A 343 -16.56 -2.53 -0.47
CA GLY A 343 -15.13 -2.40 -0.72
C GLY A 343 -14.52 -3.73 -1.16
N PHE A 344 -13.32 -3.68 -1.76
CA PHE A 344 -12.63 -4.86 -2.27
C PHE A 344 -12.23 -5.85 -1.15
N VAL A 345 -11.98 -5.38 0.06
CA VAL A 345 -11.58 -6.25 1.17
C VAL A 345 -12.70 -7.18 1.61
N PRO A 346 -13.91 -6.68 2.01
CA PRO A 346 -14.99 -7.59 2.36
C PRO A 346 -15.46 -8.44 1.18
N ALA A 347 -15.33 -7.95 -0.07
CA ALA A 347 -15.75 -8.70 -1.24
C ALA A 347 -14.79 -9.87 -1.57
N TYR A 348 -13.47 -9.66 -1.49
CA TYR A 348 -12.50 -10.60 -2.06
C TYR A 348 -11.34 -11.00 -1.13
N ILE A 349 -10.93 -10.15 -0.20
CA ILE A 349 -9.69 -10.33 0.57
C ILE A 349 -9.91 -10.94 1.96
N ARG A 350 -11.07 -10.78 2.55
CA ARG A 350 -11.37 -11.22 3.92
C ARG A 350 -10.99 -12.69 4.20
N PRO A 351 -11.26 -13.68 3.34
CA PRO A 351 -10.84 -15.06 3.57
C PRO A 351 -9.33 -15.23 3.67
N LEU A 352 -8.55 -14.46 2.92
CA LEU A 352 -7.09 -14.44 3.00
C LEU A 352 -6.64 -13.89 4.36
N PHE A 353 -7.23 -12.78 4.80
CA PHE A 353 -6.94 -12.16 6.09
C PHE A 353 -7.25 -13.09 7.27
N CYS A 354 -8.27 -13.93 7.18
CA CYS A 354 -8.59 -14.95 8.18
C CYS A 354 -7.44 -15.95 8.41
N ARG A 355 -6.57 -16.14 7.43
CA ARG A 355 -5.38 -17.00 7.51
C ARG A 355 -4.08 -16.22 7.72
N GLY A 356 -4.18 -14.91 7.96
CA GLY A 356 -3.03 -14.03 8.05
C GLY A 356 -2.28 -13.85 6.73
N VAL A 357 -2.91 -14.24 5.60
CA VAL A 357 -2.34 -14.06 4.27
C VAL A 357 -2.50 -12.61 3.86
N GLY A 358 -1.39 -11.99 3.53
CA GLY A 358 -1.35 -10.60 3.14
C GLY A 358 0.04 -10.21 2.62
N PRO A 359 0.25 -8.91 2.39
CA PRO A 359 1.47 -8.41 1.75
C PRO A 359 2.72 -8.69 2.58
N PHE A 360 3.63 -9.42 1.98
CA PHE A 360 4.95 -9.74 2.51
C PHE A 360 5.99 -9.27 1.48
N ARG A 361 6.78 -8.27 1.85
CA ARG A 361 7.74 -7.65 0.94
C ARG A 361 9.16 -7.70 1.47
N TRP A 362 10.12 -7.72 0.56
CA TRP A 362 11.53 -7.65 0.91
C TRP A 362 12.33 -6.83 -0.09
N ALA A 363 13.43 -6.26 0.37
CA ALA A 363 14.36 -5.49 -0.44
C ALA A 363 15.79 -5.99 -0.21
N ALA A 364 16.59 -6.03 -1.28
CA ALA A 364 17.99 -6.42 -1.24
C ALA A 364 18.86 -5.19 -1.02
N LEU A 365 19.49 -5.09 0.16
CA LEU A 365 20.35 -3.97 0.51
C LEU A 365 21.65 -3.94 -0.31
N SER A 366 22.02 -5.05 -0.95
CA SER A 366 23.14 -5.10 -1.91
C SER A 366 22.93 -4.19 -3.11
N GLY A 367 21.68 -3.94 -3.48
CA GLY A 367 21.31 -3.27 -4.73
C GLY A 367 21.49 -4.17 -5.96
N ASP A 368 21.73 -5.47 -5.79
CA ASP A 368 21.87 -6.42 -6.87
C ASP A 368 20.56 -7.17 -7.15
N PRO A 369 19.99 -7.03 -8.36
CA PRO A 369 18.79 -7.77 -8.77
C PRO A 369 18.91 -9.29 -8.64
N GLU A 370 20.13 -9.85 -8.72
CA GLU A 370 20.36 -11.29 -8.59
C GLU A 370 19.99 -11.80 -7.20
N ASP A 371 20.15 -11.00 -6.15
CA ASP A 371 19.71 -11.38 -4.80
C ASP A 371 18.19 -11.55 -4.72
N ILE A 372 17.42 -10.76 -5.49
CA ILE A 372 15.97 -10.97 -5.60
C ILE A 372 15.64 -12.23 -6.40
N ALA A 373 16.36 -12.49 -7.49
CA ALA A 373 16.15 -13.73 -8.27
C ALA A 373 16.39 -14.99 -7.41
N LYS A 374 17.42 -14.98 -6.55
CA LYS A 374 17.71 -16.08 -5.61
C LYS A 374 16.63 -16.22 -4.53
N THR A 375 16.16 -15.11 -3.97
CA THR A 375 15.09 -15.15 -2.96
C THR A 375 13.74 -15.56 -3.58
N ASP A 376 13.41 -15.12 -4.81
CA ASP A 376 12.24 -15.62 -5.55
C ASP A 376 12.29 -17.15 -5.74
N ALA A 377 13.46 -17.69 -6.11
CA ALA A 377 13.67 -19.13 -6.24
C ALA A 377 13.50 -19.87 -4.90
N LYS A 378 14.00 -19.28 -3.80
CA LYS A 378 13.86 -19.86 -2.45
C LYS A 378 12.40 -19.88 -2.00
N VAL A 379 11.62 -18.85 -2.31
CA VAL A 379 10.17 -18.84 -2.04
C VAL A 379 9.47 -19.99 -2.75
N LYS A 380 9.77 -20.21 -4.02
CA LYS A 380 9.22 -21.35 -4.79
C LYS A 380 9.62 -22.71 -4.25
N GLU A 381 10.87 -22.84 -3.79
CA GLU A 381 11.38 -24.07 -3.17
C GLU A 381 10.64 -24.40 -1.88
N LEU A 382 10.42 -23.41 -1.02
CA LEU A 382 9.77 -23.61 0.29
C LEU A 382 8.25 -23.75 0.22
N LEU A 383 7.61 -23.24 -0.83
CA LEU A 383 6.17 -23.28 -1.06
C LEU A 383 5.84 -23.95 -2.42
N PRO A 384 6.26 -25.23 -2.62
CA PRO A 384 6.19 -25.87 -3.93
C PRO A 384 4.78 -26.09 -4.47
N ASP A 385 3.79 -26.19 -3.59
CA ASP A 385 2.39 -26.44 -3.95
C ASP A 385 1.61 -25.16 -4.26
N ASN A 386 2.14 -23.98 -3.93
CA ASN A 386 1.49 -22.70 -4.18
C ASN A 386 1.73 -22.22 -5.63
N LYS A 387 1.02 -22.85 -6.58
CA LYS A 387 1.17 -22.54 -8.02
C LYS A 387 0.76 -21.11 -8.36
N HIS A 388 -0.22 -20.57 -7.65
CA HIS A 388 -0.65 -19.18 -7.81
C HIS A 388 0.49 -18.21 -7.48
N LEU A 389 1.18 -18.42 -6.36
CA LEU A 389 2.35 -17.65 -5.96
C LEU A 389 3.51 -17.79 -6.98
N HIS A 390 3.75 -19.00 -7.48
CA HIS A 390 4.77 -19.23 -8.52
C HIS A 390 4.46 -18.41 -9.78
N ASN A 391 3.23 -18.43 -10.26
CA ASN A 391 2.81 -17.65 -11.41
C ASN A 391 3.02 -16.15 -11.20
N TRP A 392 2.68 -15.65 -10.00
CA TRP A 392 2.94 -14.26 -9.65
C TRP A 392 4.43 -13.91 -9.74
N LEU A 393 5.30 -14.70 -9.12
CA LEU A 393 6.75 -14.44 -9.10
C LEU A 393 7.35 -14.49 -10.52
N ASP A 394 6.89 -15.39 -11.39
CA ASP A 394 7.33 -15.47 -12.77
C ASP A 394 6.92 -14.24 -13.57
N MET A 395 5.67 -13.82 -13.46
CA MET A 395 5.19 -12.59 -14.11
C MET A 395 5.88 -11.34 -13.56
N ALA A 396 6.09 -11.26 -12.24
CA ALA A 396 6.78 -10.14 -11.62
C ALA A 396 8.21 -10.00 -12.11
N LYS A 397 8.92 -11.11 -12.28
CA LYS A 397 10.28 -11.12 -12.84
C LYS A 397 10.34 -10.54 -14.25
N GLU A 398 9.32 -10.81 -15.08
CA GLU A 398 9.29 -10.37 -16.48
C GLU A 398 8.73 -8.94 -16.65
N ARG A 399 7.74 -8.57 -15.84
CA ARG A 399 6.91 -7.38 -16.05
C ARG A 399 7.26 -6.21 -15.16
N ILE A 400 7.83 -6.44 -13.98
CA ILE A 400 8.08 -5.39 -12.99
C ILE A 400 9.56 -4.99 -13.00
N ALA A 401 9.83 -3.77 -13.44
CA ALA A 401 11.13 -3.14 -13.29
C ALA A 401 11.32 -2.67 -11.83
N PHE A 402 12.51 -2.86 -11.28
CA PHE A 402 12.84 -2.35 -9.95
C PHE A 402 12.91 -0.83 -9.94
N GLN A 403 12.38 -0.23 -8.91
CA GLN A 403 12.48 1.19 -8.59
C GLN A 403 13.34 1.33 -7.33
N GLY A 404 14.49 2.01 -7.44
CA GLY A 404 15.47 2.10 -6.35
C GLY A 404 16.17 0.77 -6.05
N LEU A 405 16.23 0.37 -4.77
CA LEU A 405 16.76 -0.92 -4.37
C LEU A 405 15.88 -2.06 -4.92
N PRO A 406 16.48 -3.13 -5.45
CA PRO A 406 15.72 -4.29 -5.90
C PRO A 406 14.85 -4.85 -4.78
N ALA A 407 13.60 -5.11 -5.09
CA ALA A 407 12.62 -5.55 -4.11
C ALA A 407 11.59 -6.50 -4.73
N ARG A 408 10.92 -7.28 -3.89
CA ARG A 408 9.82 -8.14 -4.26
C ARG A 408 8.72 -8.09 -3.20
N ILE A 409 7.51 -8.43 -3.62
CA ILE A 409 6.38 -8.68 -2.76
C ILE A 409 5.71 -9.98 -3.18
N CYS A 410 5.15 -10.70 -2.24
CA CYS A 410 4.19 -11.77 -2.46
C CYS A 410 3.19 -11.82 -1.29
N TRP A 411 2.09 -12.53 -1.47
CA TRP A 411 1.12 -12.72 -0.40
C TRP A 411 1.27 -14.10 0.23
N VAL A 412 1.69 -14.11 1.48
CA VAL A 412 1.86 -15.31 2.31
C VAL A 412 1.37 -15.05 3.73
N GLY A 413 1.03 -16.10 4.45
CA GLY A 413 0.32 -16.03 5.72
C GLY A 413 1.09 -16.53 6.93
N LEU A 414 0.32 -16.72 8.00
CA LEU A 414 0.78 -17.35 9.22
C LEU A 414 1.20 -18.80 8.93
N GLY A 415 2.39 -19.16 9.38
CA GLY A 415 3.02 -20.45 9.12
C GLY A 415 4.12 -20.39 8.05
N ASP A 416 4.05 -19.46 7.11
CA ASP A 416 5.02 -19.35 6.01
C ASP A 416 6.00 -18.19 6.17
N ARG A 417 5.55 -17.01 6.64
CA ARG A 417 6.40 -15.80 6.71
C ARG A 417 7.70 -16.01 7.48
N HIS A 418 7.63 -16.64 8.66
CA HIS A 418 8.82 -16.87 9.49
C HIS A 418 9.79 -17.88 8.83
N ARG A 419 9.24 -18.90 8.14
CA ARG A 419 10.06 -19.88 7.39
C ARG A 419 10.84 -19.20 6.27
N LEU A 420 10.19 -18.32 5.51
CA LEU A 420 10.84 -17.53 4.45
C LEU A 420 11.90 -16.60 5.03
N GLY A 421 11.58 -15.88 6.11
CA GLY A 421 12.53 -14.97 6.76
C GLY A 421 13.77 -15.68 7.30
N LEU A 422 13.60 -16.83 7.95
CA LEU A 422 14.70 -17.66 8.42
C LEU A 422 15.58 -18.17 7.27
N ALA A 423 14.95 -18.59 6.17
CA ALA A 423 15.68 -19.02 4.98
C ALA A 423 16.48 -17.87 4.35
N PHE A 424 15.90 -16.67 4.25
CA PHE A 424 16.64 -15.51 3.74
C PHE A 424 17.81 -15.16 4.66
N ASN A 425 17.64 -15.25 5.98
CA ASN A 425 18.71 -15.00 6.94
C ASN A 425 19.86 -16.04 6.80
N GLU A 426 19.50 -17.30 6.60
CA GLU A 426 20.48 -18.37 6.31
C GLU A 426 21.24 -18.13 5.01
N MET A 427 20.55 -17.71 3.94
CA MET A 427 21.19 -17.38 2.65
C MET A 427 22.19 -16.21 2.80
N VAL A 428 21.89 -15.22 3.63
CA VAL A 428 22.84 -14.13 3.96
C VAL A 428 24.04 -14.69 4.71
N ARG A 429 23.80 -15.51 5.74
CA ARG A 429 24.87 -16.15 6.56
C ARG A 429 25.83 -16.97 5.73
N ASN A 430 25.31 -17.73 4.78
CA ASN A 430 26.08 -18.62 3.92
C ASN A 430 26.74 -17.90 2.74
N GLY A 431 26.54 -16.59 2.57
CA GLY A 431 27.10 -15.81 1.47
C GLY A 431 26.43 -16.07 0.11
N GLU A 432 25.26 -16.69 0.09
CA GLU A 432 24.44 -16.86 -1.13
C GLU A 432 23.89 -15.52 -1.60
N LEU A 433 23.53 -14.63 -0.68
CA LEU A 433 23.15 -13.25 -0.92
C LEU A 433 24.32 -12.33 -0.58
N LYS A 434 24.49 -11.27 -1.36
CA LYS A 434 25.66 -10.36 -1.26
C LYS A 434 25.61 -9.44 -0.03
N ALA A 435 24.40 -9.11 0.44
CA ALA A 435 24.16 -8.26 1.60
C ALA A 435 22.82 -8.63 2.26
N PRO A 436 22.50 -8.09 3.45
CA PRO A 436 21.25 -8.33 4.12
C PRO A 436 19.99 -8.03 3.29
N ILE A 437 18.93 -8.72 3.65
CA ILE A 437 17.57 -8.51 3.18
C ILE A 437 16.77 -7.82 4.29
N VAL A 438 16.00 -6.79 3.96
CA VAL A 438 14.96 -6.29 4.85
C VAL A 438 13.63 -6.87 4.46
N ILE A 439 12.86 -7.32 5.44
CA ILE A 439 11.49 -7.82 5.27
C ILE A 439 10.55 -6.87 5.98
N GLY A 440 9.50 -6.46 5.29
CA GLY A 440 8.40 -5.70 5.85
C GLY A 440 7.09 -6.13 5.24
N ARG A 441 6.05 -5.36 5.51
CA ARG A 441 4.74 -5.58 4.93
C ARG A 441 4.03 -4.26 4.67
N ASP A 442 2.95 -4.33 3.93
CA ASP A 442 2.05 -3.20 3.81
C ASP A 442 1.30 -2.98 5.12
N HIS A 443 0.95 -1.73 5.42
CA HIS A 443 0.13 -1.38 6.57
C HIS A 443 -1.34 -1.82 6.42
N LEU A 444 -1.71 -2.32 5.24
CA LEU A 444 -3.02 -2.93 4.96
C LEU A 444 -3.13 -4.39 5.43
N ASP A 445 -2.11 -4.92 6.09
CA ASP A 445 -2.06 -6.32 6.52
C ASP A 445 -3.12 -6.62 7.59
N SER A 446 -3.51 -7.88 7.66
CA SER A 446 -4.70 -8.36 8.38
C SER A 446 -4.79 -7.99 9.86
N GLY A 447 -3.65 -7.85 10.55
CA GLY A 447 -3.60 -7.54 11.99
C GLY A 447 -3.19 -6.11 12.32
N SER A 448 -2.85 -5.31 11.33
CA SER A 448 -2.14 -4.05 11.53
C SER A 448 -2.96 -2.79 11.34
N VAL A 449 -4.26 -2.90 11.09
CA VAL A 449 -5.07 -1.77 10.65
C VAL A 449 -6.47 -1.77 11.29
N ALA A 450 -6.98 -0.58 11.54
CA ALA A 450 -8.39 -0.30 11.75
C ALA A 450 -8.81 0.77 10.75
N SER A 451 -9.62 0.41 9.78
CA SER A 451 -10.05 1.24 8.65
C SER A 451 -11.44 0.81 8.20
N PRO A 452 -12.50 1.41 8.82
CA PRO A 452 -13.89 0.98 8.61
C PRO A 452 -14.36 1.05 7.15
N ASN A 453 -13.77 1.93 6.35
CA ASN A 453 -14.14 2.09 4.95
C ASN A 453 -13.21 1.30 3.98
N ARG A 454 -12.34 0.42 4.49
CA ARG A 454 -11.43 -0.37 3.66
C ARG A 454 -11.11 -1.74 4.26
N GLU A 455 -10.02 -1.89 5.04
CA GLU A 455 -9.53 -3.20 5.47
C GLU A 455 -10.43 -3.84 6.53
N THR A 456 -11.07 -3.05 7.36
CA THR A 456 -11.96 -3.55 8.41
C THR A 456 -13.43 -3.23 8.16
N GLU A 457 -13.78 -2.94 6.90
CA GLU A 457 -15.16 -2.76 6.48
C GLU A 457 -15.97 -4.03 6.73
N SER A 458 -17.14 -3.87 7.35
CA SER A 458 -18.10 -4.95 7.60
C SER A 458 -17.50 -6.14 8.36
N MET A 459 -16.76 -5.87 9.45
CA MET A 459 -16.32 -6.93 10.36
C MET A 459 -17.56 -7.65 10.94
N LYS A 460 -17.47 -8.98 11.05
CA LYS A 460 -18.60 -9.83 11.44
C LYS A 460 -19.23 -9.47 12.79
N ASP A 461 -18.42 -8.94 13.71
CA ASP A 461 -18.84 -8.51 15.06
C ASP A 461 -19.11 -7.00 15.17
N GLY A 462 -18.93 -6.21 14.10
CA GLY A 462 -19.07 -4.77 14.10
C GLY A 462 -17.88 -4.00 14.69
N SER A 463 -16.73 -4.64 14.87
CA SER A 463 -15.51 -4.02 15.43
C SER A 463 -14.69 -3.22 14.40
N ASP A 464 -15.31 -2.75 13.33
CA ASP A 464 -14.68 -2.07 12.20
C ASP A 464 -13.76 -0.92 12.61
N ALA A 465 -14.20 -0.11 13.58
CA ALA A 465 -13.51 1.10 14.01
C ALA A 465 -12.68 0.94 15.30
N VAL A 466 -12.52 -0.29 15.81
CA VAL A 466 -11.74 -0.53 17.03
C VAL A 466 -10.25 -0.49 16.71
N SER A 467 -9.58 0.59 17.12
CA SER A 467 -8.16 0.79 16.83
C SER A 467 -7.20 0.17 17.86
N ASP A 468 -7.69 -0.54 18.87
CA ASP A 468 -6.83 -1.33 19.78
C ASP A 468 -5.98 -2.34 19.03
N TRP A 469 -6.51 -2.93 17.95
CA TRP A 469 -5.85 -3.95 17.16
C TRP A 469 -4.52 -3.51 16.53
N PRO A 470 -4.43 -2.42 15.75
CA PRO A 470 -3.15 -1.94 15.24
C PRO A 470 -2.20 -1.44 16.33
N LEU A 471 -2.72 -0.92 17.45
CA LEU A 471 -1.92 -0.55 18.60
C LEU A 471 -1.27 -1.79 19.23
N LEU A 472 -2.04 -2.84 19.50
CA LEU A 472 -1.53 -4.11 20.02
C LEU A 472 -0.54 -4.76 19.04
N ASN A 473 -0.79 -4.67 17.73
CA ASN A 473 0.15 -5.15 16.71
C ASN A 473 1.50 -4.43 16.81
N ALA A 474 1.50 -3.10 16.90
CA ALA A 474 2.74 -2.32 17.05
C ALA A 474 3.49 -2.65 18.35
N LEU A 475 2.77 -2.77 19.48
CA LEU A 475 3.34 -3.13 20.77
C LEU A 475 3.95 -4.55 20.73
N LEU A 476 3.24 -5.51 20.14
CA LEU A 476 3.72 -6.87 20.01
C LEU A 476 4.95 -6.97 19.10
N ASN A 477 4.97 -6.29 17.97
CA ASN A 477 6.13 -6.25 17.08
C ASN A 477 7.35 -5.61 17.75
N THR A 478 7.13 -4.58 18.58
CA THR A 478 8.18 -3.99 19.43
C THR A 478 8.72 -5.01 20.44
N ALA A 479 7.85 -5.70 21.17
CA ALA A 479 8.22 -6.73 22.13
C ALA A 479 8.88 -7.96 21.47
N SER A 480 8.56 -8.25 20.23
CA SER A 480 9.11 -9.38 19.45
C SER A 480 10.51 -9.13 18.90
N GLY A 481 10.94 -7.86 18.81
CA GLY A 481 12.28 -7.50 18.35
C GLY A 481 12.37 -7.15 16.87
N ALA A 482 11.32 -6.55 16.28
CA ALA A 482 11.40 -5.96 14.95
C ALA A 482 12.51 -4.90 14.88
N THR A 483 13.13 -4.71 13.72
CA THR A 483 14.22 -3.74 13.56
C THR A 483 13.72 -2.31 13.65
N TRP A 484 12.54 -2.03 13.06
CA TRP A 484 11.79 -0.79 13.35
C TRP A 484 10.29 -1.02 13.26
N VAL A 485 9.55 -0.25 14.04
CA VAL A 485 8.09 -0.31 14.17
C VAL A 485 7.52 1.09 14.04
N SER A 486 6.34 1.18 13.44
CA SER A 486 5.68 2.46 13.22
C SER A 486 4.19 2.39 13.50
N LEU A 487 3.62 3.51 13.93
CA LEU A 487 2.19 3.71 14.13
C LEU A 487 1.75 4.99 13.43
N HIS A 488 0.70 4.91 12.64
CA HIS A 488 0.23 6.00 11.78
C HIS A 488 -1.27 6.21 11.89
N HIS A 489 -1.68 7.41 11.53
CA HIS A 489 -3.08 7.77 11.36
C HIS A 489 -3.30 8.37 9.97
N GLY A 490 -4.44 8.07 9.35
CA GLY A 490 -4.88 8.64 8.07
C GLY A 490 -4.77 7.67 6.91
N GLY A 491 -3.56 7.33 6.48
CA GLY A 491 -3.33 6.41 5.37
C GLY A 491 -4.04 6.79 4.07
N GLY A 492 -4.34 5.81 3.22
CA GLY A 492 -4.96 6.02 1.92
C GLY A 492 -6.45 6.36 1.95
N VAL A 493 -7.10 6.34 3.12
CA VAL A 493 -8.52 6.74 3.31
C VAL A 493 -8.67 8.12 3.94
N GLY A 494 -7.56 8.74 4.33
CA GLY A 494 -7.55 10.11 4.85
C GLY A 494 -7.60 10.22 6.36
N MET A 495 -7.37 11.44 6.85
CA MET A 495 -7.31 11.78 8.26
C MET A 495 -8.65 11.48 8.95
N GLY A 496 -8.61 10.79 10.09
CA GLY A 496 -9.77 10.40 10.86
C GLY A 496 -10.40 9.04 10.48
N PHE A 497 -9.95 8.42 9.39
CA PHE A 497 -10.58 7.21 8.85
C PHE A 497 -9.78 5.93 8.98
N SER A 498 -8.54 5.98 9.44
CA SER A 498 -7.75 4.77 9.72
C SER A 498 -6.64 4.99 10.73
N GLN A 499 -6.31 3.93 11.49
CA GLN A 499 -5.05 3.78 12.21
C GLN A 499 -4.39 2.48 11.78
N HIS A 500 -3.08 2.49 11.62
CA HIS A 500 -2.36 1.34 11.12
C HIS A 500 -0.91 1.34 11.60
N SER A 501 -0.32 0.15 11.66
CA SER A 501 1.05 -0.06 12.12
C SER A 501 1.92 -0.71 11.05
N GLY A 502 3.21 -0.41 11.09
CA GLY A 502 4.24 -0.97 10.25
C GLY A 502 5.25 -1.77 11.06
N MET A 503 5.80 -2.80 10.44
CA MET A 503 6.85 -3.64 10.97
C MET A 503 7.89 -3.91 9.89
N VAL A 504 9.16 -3.76 10.22
CA VAL A 504 10.27 -4.16 9.35
C VAL A 504 11.34 -4.88 10.18
N ILE A 505 11.90 -5.96 9.60
CA ILE A 505 12.96 -6.74 10.20
C ILE A 505 14.11 -6.97 9.22
N CYS A 506 15.34 -6.85 9.73
CA CYS A 506 16.57 -7.09 8.96
C CYS A 506 17.04 -8.54 9.14
N CYS A 507 17.26 -9.22 8.02
CA CYS A 507 17.92 -10.52 7.93
C CYS A 507 19.41 -10.26 7.68
N ASP A 508 20.21 -10.13 8.75
CA ASP A 508 21.63 -9.77 8.67
C ASP A 508 22.59 -10.96 8.72
N GLY A 509 22.04 -12.18 8.70
CA GLY A 509 22.80 -13.44 8.73
C GLY A 509 23.17 -13.92 10.11
N THR A 510 22.89 -13.19 11.18
CA THR A 510 23.25 -13.57 12.56
C THR A 510 22.26 -14.56 13.18
N GLU A 511 22.69 -15.31 14.21
CA GLU A 511 21.83 -16.16 15.01
C GLU A 511 20.85 -15.33 15.87
N ASP A 512 21.25 -14.15 16.31
CA ASP A 512 20.36 -13.20 16.97
C ASP A 512 19.20 -12.77 16.06
N ALA A 513 19.46 -12.59 14.76
CA ALA A 513 18.43 -12.33 13.77
C ALA A 513 17.46 -13.50 13.61
N ASP A 514 17.92 -14.75 13.60
CA ASP A 514 17.03 -15.93 13.55
C ASP A 514 15.97 -15.90 14.65
N GLN A 515 16.36 -15.57 15.88
CA GLN A 515 15.44 -15.51 17.01
C GLN A 515 14.39 -14.39 16.85
N ARG A 516 14.82 -13.20 16.43
CA ARG A 516 13.91 -12.07 16.17
C ARG A 516 12.98 -12.33 15.00
N ILE A 517 13.51 -12.84 13.89
CA ILE A 517 12.74 -13.20 12.68
C ILE A 517 11.66 -14.23 13.03
N GLY A 518 12.04 -15.29 13.74
CA GLY A 518 11.13 -16.33 14.16
C GLY A 518 9.96 -15.80 14.99
N ARG A 519 10.21 -14.86 15.93
CA ARG A 519 9.15 -14.22 16.74
C ARG A 519 8.31 -13.25 15.92
N VAL A 520 8.95 -12.30 15.26
CA VAL A 520 8.27 -11.20 14.56
C VAL A 520 7.40 -11.70 13.42
N LEU A 521 7.96 -12.55 12.54
CA LEU A 521 7.24 -13.03 11.35
C LEU A 521 6.23 -14.13 11.65
N TRP A 522 6.22 -14.65 12.89
CA TRP A 522 5.12 -15.47 13.41
C TRP A 522 4.04 -14.61 14.05
N ASN A 523 4.42 -13.72 14.99
CA ASN A 523 3.49 -12.95 15.80
C ASN A 523 2.70 -11.92 14.97
N ASP A 524 3.34 -11.26 14.02
CA ASP A 524 2.72 -10.22 13.21
C ASP A 524 1.50 -10.74 12.42
N PRO A 525 1.60 -11.76 11.56
CA PRO A 525 0.42 -12.33 10.90
C PRO A 525 -0.54 -13.03 11.86
N ALA A 526 -0.07 -13.55 12.99
CA ALA A 526 -0.92 -14.18 14.00
C ALA A 526 -1.91 -13.17 14.63
N THR A 527 -1.55 -11.90 14.75
CA THR A 527 -2.50 -10.87 15.22
C THR A 527 -3.69 -10.70 14.28
N GLY A 528 -3.49 -10.89 12.98
CA GLY A 528 -4.57 -10.86 11.99
C GLY A 528 -5.51 -12.06 12.14
N VAL A 529 -4.96 -13.26 12.29
CA VAL A 529 -5.76 -14.47 12.54
C VAL A 529 -6.53 -14.34 13.85
N MET A 530 -5.87 -13.90 14.92
CA MET A 530 -6.48 -13.69 16.24
C MET A 530 -7.67 -12.72 16.15
N ARG A 531 -7.47 -11.56 15.53
CA ARG A 531 -8.52 -10.55 15.38
C ARG A 531 -9.75 -11.07 14.64
N HIS A 532 -9.53 -11.80 13.51
CA HIS A 532 -10.62 -12.36 12.73
C HIS A 532 -11.31 -13.52 13.45
N ALA A 533 -10.57 -14.33 14.21
CA ALA A 533 -11.16 -15.38 15.06
C ALA A 533 -12.01 -14.75 16.18
N ASP A 534 -11.52 -13.68 16.82
CA ASP A 534 -12.27 -12.93 17.84
C ASP A 534 -13.55 -12.32 17.29
N ALA A 535 -13.52 -11.82 16.05
CA ALA A 535 -14.68 -11.31 15.35
C ALA A 535 -15.68 -12.42 14.89
N GLY A 536 -15.36 -13.69 15.12
CA GLY A 536 -16.25 -14.83 14.86
C GLY A 536 -16.16 -15.41 13.44
N TYR A 537 -15.08 -15.17 12.70
CA TYR A 537 -14.83 -15.84 11.42
C TYR A 537 -14.36 -17.27 11.66
N GLU A 538 -15.14 -18.25 11.22
CA GLU A 538 -14.86 -19.69 11.42
C GLU A 538 -13.54 -20.10 10.77
N GLU A 539 -13.25 -19.62 9.57
CA GLU A 539 -12.00 -19.89 8.86
C GLU A 539 -10.78 -19.44 9.66
N ALA A 540 -10.85 -18.28 10.32
CA ALA A 540 -9.78 -17.79 11.17
C ALA A 540 -9.63 -18.64 12.44
N LEU A 541 -10.75 -19.08 13.01
CA LEU A 541 -10.75 -19.97 14.18
C LEU A 541 -10.10 -21.32 13.86
N ASP A 542 -10.45 -21.89 12.71
CA ASP A 542 -9.90 -23.18 12.27
C ASP A 542 -8.40 -23.06 11.96
N TRP A 543 -8.00 -21.96 11.31
CA TRP A 543 -6.59 -21.69 11.05
C TRP A 543 -5.80 -21.47 12.34
N ALA A 544 -6.37 -20.74 13.31
CA ALA A 544 -5.77 -20.55 14.64
C ALA A 544 -5.52 -21.89 15.35
N LYS A 545 -6.48 -22.82 15.31
CA LYS A 545 -6.33 -24.18 15.86
C LYS A 545 -5.21 -24.96 15.16
N GLN A 546 -5.19 -24.94 13.82
CA GLN A 546 -4.18 -25.64 13.02
C GLN A 546 -2.77 -25.11 13.30
N GLN A 547 -2.63 -23.81 13.50
CA GLN A 547 -1.35 -23.17 13.82
C GLN A 547 -1.00 -23.21 15.32
N GLY A 548 -1.87 -23.73 16.17
CA GLY A 548 -1.62 -23.82 17.61
C GLY A 548 -1.63 -22.48 18.34
N LEU A 549 -2.39 -21.49 17.85
CA LEU A 549 -2.54 -20.22 18.54
C LEU A 549 -3.29 -20.37 19.86
N ARG A 550 -2.80 -19.73 20.91
CA ARG A 550 -3.46 -19.66 22.21
C ARG A 550 -4.41 -18.45 22.22
N LEU A 551 -5.69 -18.72 22.16
CA LEU A 551 -6.77 -17.73 22.19
C LEU A 551 -7.66 -17.97 23.40
N PRO A 552 -7.29 -17.48 24.60
CA PRO A 552 -7.95 -17.88 25.86
C PRO A 552 -9.45 -17.59 25.91
N ALA A 553 -9.89 -16.48 25.29
CA ALA A 553 -11.30 -16.10 25.27
C ALA A 553 -12.18 -16.99 24.36
N ILE A 554 -11.58 -17.69 23.39
CA ILE A 554 -12.31 -18.39 22.33
C ILE A 554 -12.06 -19.90 22.38
N LEU A 555 -10.80 -20.31 22.55
CA LEU A 555 -10.39 -21.73 22.52
C LEU A 555 -10.18 -22.33 23.92
N GLY A 556 -10.22 -21.49 24.95
CA GLY A 556 -9.80 -21.88 26.29
C GLY A 556 -8.26 -21.94 26.44
N ASN A 557 -7.78 -22.33 27.61
CA ASN A 557 -6.33 -22.43 27.90
C ASN A 557 -5.72 -23.71 27.33
#